data_ad86c0b45ed48fe811a361e4f426fadc
#
_entry.id   ad86c0b45ed48fe811a361e4f426fadc
#
_cell.length_a   1.000
_cell.length_b   1.000
_cell.length_c   1.000
_cell.angle_alpha   90.00
_cell.angle_beta   90.00
_cell.angle_gamma   90.00
#
_symmetry.space_group_name_H-M   'P 1'
#
loop_
_entity.id
_entity.type
_entity.pdbx_description
1 polymer ?
#
loop_
_entity_poly.entity_id
_entity_poly.type
_entity_poly.pdbx_seq_one_letter_code
_entity_poly.pdbx_strand_id
1 'polypeptide(L)' 'MAGKFVLKKGATGKYHFNLEAGNGQVIATSESYESKRAAEHGIESVRTNAPTATVEDETGE' A
#
# COMPACT_ATOMS: atom_id res chain seq x y z
N MET A 1 -3.46 1.64 -17.96
CA MET A 1 -4.31 2.31 -16.96
C MET A 1 -3.56 2.46 -15.66
N ALA A 2 -3.80 3.58 -14.99
CA ALA A 2 -3.16 3.83 -13.71
C ALA A 2 -3.76 2.95 -12.61
N GLY A 3 -2.94 2.54 -11.67
CA GLY A 3 -3.43 1.87 -10.48
C GLY A 3 -4.06 2.85 -9.51
N LYS A 4 -4.49 2.34 -8.38
CA LYS A 4 -5.08 3.18 -7.34
C LYS A 4 -4.81 2.60 -5.96
N PHE A 5 -4.80 3.49 -4.98
CA PHE A 5 -4.79 3.11 -3.58
C PHE A 5 -6.23 3.07 -3.09
N VAL A 6 -6.60 1.99 -2.42
CA VAL A 6 -7.95 1.84 -1.85
C VAL A 6 -7.80 1.80 -0.33
N LEU A 7 -8.30 2.84 0.33
CA LEU A 7 -8.21 2.96 1.78
C LEU A 7 -9.44 2.32 2.40
N LYS A 8 -9.21 1.42 3.36
CA LYS A 8 -10.27 0.64 3.99
C LYS A 8 -10.19 0.72 5.50
N LYS A 9 -11.33 0.53 6.14
CA LYS A 9 -11.42 0.42 7.59
C LYS A 9 -11.90 -0.98 7.93
N GLY A 10 -11.12 -1.70 8.74
CA GLY A 10 -11.45 -3.06 9.11
C GLY A 10 -12.46 -3.15 10.25
N ALA A 11 -12.89 -4.38 10.55
CA ALA A 11 -13.87 -4.64 11.60
C ALA A 11 -13.39 -4.22 13.00
N THR A 12 -12.08 -4.18 13.19
CA THR A 12 -11.49 -3.78 14.48
C THR A 12 -11.33 -2.26 14.61
N GLY A 13 -11.76 -1.49 13.60
CA GLY A 13 -11.62 -0.05 13.60
C GLY A 13 -10.27 0.46 13.14
N LYS A 14 -9.38 -0.44 12.74
CA LYS A 14 -8.08 -0.04 12.22
C LYS A 14 -8.17 0.17 10.71
N TYR A 15 -7.21 0.91 10.17
CA TYR A 15 -7.18 1.29 8.76
C TYR A 15 -6.05 0.58 8.04
N HIS A 16 -6.29 0.26 6.79
CA HIS A 16 -5.23 -0.25 5.92
C HIS A 16 -5.54 0.18 4.49
N PHE A 17 -4.57 0.00 3.60
CA PHE A 17 -4.83 0.28 2.19
C PHE A 17 -4.30 -0.85 1.32
N ASN A 18 -4.92 -0.99 0.16
CA ASN A 18 -4.44 -1.87 -0.89
C ASN A 18 -3.95 -1.01 -2.04
N LEU A 19 -2.94 -1.49 -2.74
CA LEU A 19 -2.53 -0.93 -4.01
C LEU A 19 -3.01 -1.87 -5.10
N GLU A 20 -3.86 -1.34 -5.98
CA GLU A 20 -4.42 -2.12 -7.08
C GLU A 20 -3.83 -1.67 -8.40
N ALA A 21 -3.51 -2.64 -9.25
CA ALA A 21 -3.04 -2.35 -10.60
C ALA A 21 -4.18 -1.81 -11.45
N GLY A 22 -3.85 -1.34 -12.66
CA GLY A 22 -4.85 -0.77 -13.56
C GLY A 22 -5.96 -1.73 -13.95
N ASN A 23 -5.72 -3.04 -13.86
CA ASN A 23 -6.74 -4.06 -14.13
C ASN A 23 -7.57 -4.42 -12.90
N GLY A 24 -7.37 -3.72 -11.77
CA GLY A 24 -8.12 -3.97 -10.53
C GLY A 24 -7.53 -5.02 -9.63
N GLN A 25 -6.42 -5.64 -10.02
CA GLN A 25 -5.80 -6.67 -9.20
C GLN A 25 -5.01 -6.06 -8.04
N VAL A 26 -5.23 -6.58 -6.82
CA VAL A 26 -4.47 -6.14 -5.66
C VAL A 26 -3.03 -6.66 -5.75
N ILE A 27 -2.07 -5.76 -5.77
CA ILE A 27 -0.65 -6.12 -5.86
C ILE A 27 0.08 -5.92 -4.56
N ALA A 28 -0.49 -5.17 -3.62
CA ALA A 28 0.13 -4.98 -2.30
C ALA A 28 -0.93 -4.58 -1.29
N THR A 29 -0.73 -4.98 -0.04
CA THR A 29 -1.59 -4.61 1.08
C THR A 29 -0.72 -4.07 2.19
N SER A 30 -1.14 -2.96 2.80
CA SER A 30 -0.38 -2.33 3.87
C SER A 30 -0.56 -3.06 5.21
N GLU A 31 0.25 -2.65 6.17
CA GLU A 31 0.01 -3.00 7.57
C GLU A 31 -1.22 -2.25 8.09
N SER A 32 -1.64 -2.59 9.32
CA SER A 32 -2.75 -1.89 9.97
C SER A 32 -2.28 -0.62 10.64
N TYR A 33 -3.08 0.44 10.49
CA TYR A 33 -2.81 1.75 11.09
C TYR A 33 -3.91 2.10 12.08
N GLU A 34 -3.55 2.81 13.15
CA GLU A 34 -4.48 3.20 14.20
C GLU A 34 -5.45 4.30 13.76
N SER A 35 -5.05 5.12 12.78
CA SER A 35 -5.88 6.22 12.31
C SER A 35 -5.86 6.31 10.80
N LYS A 36 -6.89 6.94 10.25
CA LYS A 36 -6.98 7.20 8.82
C LYS A 36 -5.80 8.05 8.35
N ARG A 37 -5.44 9.05 9.17
CA ARG A 37 -4.33 9.94 8.83
C ARG A 37 -3.00 9.18 8.72
N ALA A 38 -2.77 8.24 9.64
CA ALA A 38 -1.55 7.44 9.59
C ALA A 38 -1.53 6.58 8.32
N ALA A 39 -2.67 6.00 7.94
CA ALA A 39 -2.76 5.23 6.71
C ALA A 39 -2.51 6.10 5.48
N GLU A 40 -3.03 7.33 5.48
CA GLU A 40 -2.79 8.27 4.38
C GLU A 40 -1.31 8.64 4.28
N HIS A 41 -0.62 8.78 5.40
CA HIS A 41 0.83 9.01 5.39
C HIS A 41 1.56 7.80 4.81
N GLY A 42 1.08 6.59 5.10
CA GLY A 42 1.64 5.38 4.51
C GLY A 42 1.49 5.36 3.00
N ILE A 43 0.33 5.77 2.50
CA ILE A 43 0.10 5.88 1.05
C ILE A 43 1.10 6.85 0.42
N GLU A 44 1.28 8.04 1.04
CA GLU A 44 2.24 9.02 0.51
C GLU A 44 3.66 8.48 0.51
N SER A 45 4.02 7.73 1.54
CA SER A 45 5.35 7.12 1.62
C SER A 45 5.57 6.15 0.45
N VAL A 46 4.58 5.32 0.16
CA VAL A 46 4.68 4.39 -0.97
C VAL A 46 4.80 5.16 -2.29
N ARG A 47 3.98 6.20 -2.46
CA ARG A 47 4.01 7.00 -3.69
C ARG A 47 5.36 7.66 -3.91
N THR A 48 5.99 8.11 -2.84
CA THR A 48 7.27 8.81 -2.92
C THR A 48 8.43 7.86 -3.17
N ASN A 49 8.41 6.70 -2.50
CA ASN A 49 9.55 5.80 -2.50
C ASN A 49 9.51 4.75 -3.61
N ALA A 50 8.33 4.27 -3.99
CA ALA A 50 8.22 3.16 -4.93
C ALA A 50 8.88 3.41 -6.29
N PRO A 51 8.75 4.62 -6.90
CA PRO A 51 9.29 4.83 -8.25
C PRO A 51 10.80 4.66 -8.35
N THR A 52 11.53 4.91 -7.25
CA THR A 52 12.99 4.81 -7.27
C THR A 52 13.52 3.66 -6.42
N ALA A 53 12.60 2.86 -5.85
CA ALA A 53 13.02 1.74 -5.01
C ALA A 53 13.70 0.66 -5.84
N THR A 54 14.81 0.14 -5.31
CA THR A 54 15.51 -0.96 -5.96
C THR A 54 14.99 -2.29 -5.43
N VAL A 55 15.21 -3.34 -6.21
CA VAL A 55 14.86 -4.69 -5.77
C VAL A 55 16.09 -5.33 -5.17
N GLU A 56 16.04 -5.64 -3.89
CA GLU A 56 17.11 -6.37 -3.21
C GLU A 56 16.63 -7.82 -3.08
N ASP A 57 17.27 -8.70 -3.82
CA ASP A 57 16.87 -10.11 -3.85
C ASP A 57 17.54 -10.87 -2.71
N GLU A 58 16.75 -11.28 -1.73
CA GLU A 58 17.22 -12.03 -0.56
C GLU A 58 16.72 -13.47 -0.56
N THR A 59 16.25 -13.95 -1.71
CA THR A 59 15.69 -15.29 -1.81
C THR A 59 16.73 -16.39 -1.83
N GLY A 60 17.96 -16.07 -2.18
CA GLY A 60 19.01 -17.08 -2.35
C GLY A 60 19.02 -17.75 -3.72
N GLU A 61 18.19 -17.21 -4.62
CA GLU A 61 18.12 -17.78 -5.99
C GLU A 61 18.73 -16.87 -7.01
#